data_a3f976ab20afb455362b135c764019aa
#
_entry.id   a3f976ab20afb455362b135c764019aa
#
_cell.length_a   1.000
_cell.length_b   1.000
_cell.length_c   1.000
_cell.angle_alpha   90.00
_cell.angle_beta   90.00
_cell.angle_gamma   90.00
#
_symmetry.space_group_name_H-M   'P 1'
#
loop_
_entity.id
_entity.type
_entity.pdbx_description
1 polymer ?
#
loop_
_entity_poly.entity_id
_entity_poly.type
_entity_poly.pdbx_seq_one_letter_code
_entity_poly.pdbx_strand_id
1 'polypeptide(L)'
;FRDKENKQYGSRYTSLSNLVNTVNTDLSKHGLNARWDIDQSDQIRVTCILSHVLGHSASVTLKGVPDKSGAKNDLQQIKSTLTYLKGATFEAVTGIASEEGSLDDDGNASGKPIETISEEQEIQINDMLEATGADKAKFLKWLKIDKISAIPAKSFDNVMATLKQKERAK
;
A
#
# COMPACT_ATOMS: atom_id res chain seq x y z
N PHE A 1 2.95 -12.37 5.19
CA PHE A 1 1.75 -11.71 5.75
C PHE A 1 0.95 -10.90 4.74
N ARG A 2 1.57 -10.31 3.72
CA ARG A 2 0.90 -9.43 2.76
C ARG A 2 0.25 -10.24 1.65
N ASP A 3 -1.08 -10.33 1.68
CA ASP A 3 -1.89 -11.12 0.76
C ASP A 3 -2.62 -10.29 -0.32
N LYS A 4 -2.52 -8.97 -0.24
CA LYS A 4 -3.15 -8.05 -1.19
C LYS A 4 -2.15 -7.07 -1.79
N GLU A 5 -2.41 -6.69 -3.04
CA GLU A 5 -1.65 -5.68 -3.77
C GLU A 5 -2.59 -4.54 -4.19
N ASN A 6 -2.17 -3.32 -3.91
CA ASN A 6 -2.84 -2.15 -4.45
C ASN A 6 -2.28 -1.89 -5.86
N LYS A 7 -3.04 -2.28 -6.89
CA LYS A 7 -2.62 -2.15 -8.30
C LYS A 7 -2.36 -0.70 -8.73
N GLN A 8 -2.95 0.27 -8.04
CA GLN A 8 -2.78 1.69 -8.38
C GLN A 8 -1.45 2.25 -7.86
N TYR A 9 -0.96 1.77 -6.73
CA TYR A 9 0.24 2.28 -6.07
C TYR A 9 1.36 1.24 -5.95
N GLY A 10 1.13 -0.02 -6.41
CA GLY A 10 2.10 -1.10 -6.34
C GLY A 10 2.45 -1.54 -4.91
N SER A 11 1.74 -1.04 -3.90
CA SER A 11 1.99 -1.39 -2.50
C SER A 11 1.27 -2.69 -2.12
N ARG A 12 1.94 -3.52 -1.34
CA ARG A 12 1.35 -4.76 -0.80
C ARG A 12 0.93 -4.52 0.65
N TYR A 13 -0.28 -4.92 0.99
CA TYR A 13 -0.82 -4.78 2.34
C TYR A 13 -1.43 -6.09 2.84
N THR A 14 -1.59 -6.20 4.15
CA THR A 14 -2.25 -7.33 4.79
C THR A 14 -3.75 -7.08 4.83
N SER A 15 -4.55 -8.04 4.31
CA SER A 15 -6.00 -7.94 4.47
C SER A 15 -6.40 -8.11 5.93
N LEU A 16 -7.52 -7.50 6.33
CA LEU A 16 -8.07 -7.66 7.68
C LEU A 16 -8.26 -9.15 8.04
N SER A 17 -8.72 -9.97 7.11
CA SER A 17 -8.92 -11.40 7.34
C SER A 17 -7.60 -12.12 7.61
N ASN A 18 -6.56 -11.82 6.86
CA ASN A 18 -5.25 -12.44 7.07
C ASN A 18 -4.62 -12.00 8.39
N LEU A 19 -4.67 -10.70 8.70
CA LEU A 19 -4.21 -10.14 9.96
C LEU A 19 -4.90 -10.84 11.16
N VAL A 20 -6.23 -10.86 11.17
CA VAL A 20 -7.03 -11.43 12.26
C VAL A 20 -6.79 -12.93 12.40
N ASN A 21 -6.81 -13.69 11.29
CA ASN A 21 -6.63 -15.14 11.36
C ASN A 21 -5.24 -15.54 11.88
N THR A 22 -4.21 -14.81 11.47
CA THR A 22 -2.85 -15.09 11.93
C THR A 22 -2.69 -14.80 13.42
N VAL A 23 -3.13 -13.62 13.84
CA VAL A 23 -2.96 -13.15 15.22
C VAL A 23 -3.86 -13.91 16.20
N ASN A 24 -5.12 -14.19 15.83
CA ASN A 24 -6.05 -14.93 16.69
C ASN A 24 -5.57 -16.33 17.03
N THR A 25 -4.82 -16.98 16.16
CA THR A 25 -4.22 -18.29 16.45
C THR A 25 -3.29 -18.20 17.65
N ASP A 26 -2.50 -17.16 17.76
CA ASP A 26 -1.58 -16.97 18.87
C ASP A 26 -2.29 -16.39 20.10
N LEU A 27 -3.20 -15.44 19.96
CA LEU A 27 -4.01 -14.92 21.05
C LEU A 27 -4.77 -16.06 21.79
N SER A 28 -5.36 -16.98 21.03
CA SER A 28 -6.11 -18.10 21.61
C SER A 28 -5.25 -19.02 22.47
N LYS A 29 -4.00 -19.26 22.09
CA LYS A 29 -3.05 -20.06 22.90
C LYS A 29 -2.79 -19.44 24.28
N HIS A 30 -2.93 -18.12 24.37
CA HIS A 30 -2.72 -17.36 25.61
C HIS A 30 -4.03 -16.97 26.29
N GLY A 31 -5.16 -17.59 25.94
CA GLY A 31 -6.45 -17.30 26.54
C GLY A 31 -7.02 -15.92 26.20
N LEU A 32 -6.53 -15.30 25.12
CA LEU A 32 -6.97 -13.99 24.64
C LEU A 32 -7.93 -14.14 23.47
N ASN A 33 -8.92 -13.23 23.41
CA ASN A 33 -9.90 -13.13 22.31
C ASN A 33 -10.14 -11.66 21.99
N ALA A 34 -10.20 -11.35 20.71
CA ALA A 34 -10.53 -10.01 20.22
C ALA A 34 -11.92 -10.01 19.56
N ARG A 35 -12.75 -9.00 19.90
CA ARG A 35 -14.04 -8.75 19.28
C ARG A 35 -14.24 -7.27 19.02
N TRP A 36 -15.21 -6.92 18.17
CA TRP A 36 -15.54 -5.54 17.87
C TRP A 36 -16.97 -5.21 18.25
N ASP A 37 -17.14 -4.06 18.91
CA ASP A 37 -18.39 -3.36 19.04
C ASP A 37 -18.46 -2.21 18.03
N ILE A 38 -19.60 -2.04 17.37
CA ILE A 38 -19.83 -1.06 16.34
C ILE A 38 -21.03 -0.19 16.72
N ASP A 39 -20.81 1.12 16.73
CA ASP A 39 -21.85 2.12 16.94
C ASP A 39 -21.88 3.09 15.74
N GLN A 40 -23.08 3.38 15.25
CA GLN A 40 -23.33 4.27 14.10
C GLN A 40 -24.35 5.37 14.45
N SER A 41 -24.48 5.72 15.72
CA SER A 41 -25.45 6.74 16.17
C SER A 41 -25.12 8.14 15.67
N ASP A 42 -23.85 8.46 15.51
CA ASP A 42 -23.34 9.76 15.02
C ASP A 42 -22.33 9.54 13.89
N GLN A 43 -21.17 9.02 14.22
CA GLN A 43 -20.13 8.60 13.28
C GLN A 43 -19.94 7.08 13.39
N ILE A 44 -19.32 6.50 12.38
CA ILE A 44 -18.93 5.09 12.46
C ILE A 44 -17.85 4.97 13.54
N ARG A 45 -18.23 4.39 14.66
CA ARG A 45 -17.35 4.13 15.81
C ARG A 45 -17.09 2.64 15.89
N VAL A 46 -15.83 2.26 15.94
CA VAL A 46 -15.41 0.86 16.11
C VAL A 46 -14.52 0.76 17.34
N THR A 47 -14.92 -0.10 18.25
CA THR A 47 -14.15 -0.44 19.46
C THR A 47 -13.68 -1.88 19.34
N CYS A 48 -12.38 -2.11 19.30
CA CYS A 48 -11.80 -3.45 19.46
C CYS A 48 -11.57 -3.72 20.95
N ILE A 49 -12.09 -4.83 21.43
CA ILE A 49 -11.97 -5.28 22.82
C ILE A 49 -11.16 -6.56 22.82
N LEU A 50 -10.00 -6.54 23.46
CA LEU A 50 -9.16 -7.69 23.72
C LEU A 50 -9.47 -8.18 25.15
N SER A 51 -9.98 -9.39 25.30
CA SER A 51 -10.36 -9.98 26.58
C SER A 51 -9.55 -11.22 26.88
N HIS A 52 -9.18 -11.41 28.14
CA HIS A 52 -8.52 -12.61 28.64
C HIS A 52 -9.52 -13.49 29.41
N VAL A 53 -9.37 -14.81 29.35
CA VAL A 53 -10.24 -15.78 30.04
C VAL A 53 -10.33 -15.56 31.55
N LEU A 54 -9.37 -14.89 32.18
CA LEU A 54 -9.39 -14.53 33.61
C LEU A 54 -10.14 -13.21 33.89
N GLY A 55 -10.86 -12.63 32.92
CA GLY A 55 -11.72 -11.48 33.09
C GLY A 55 -11.09 -10.11 32.81
N HIS A 56 -9.81 -10.01 32.56
CA HIS A 56 -9.17 -8.74 32.16
C HIS A 56 -9.51 -8.37 30.72
N SER A 57 -9.67 -7.09 30.44
CA SER A 57 -9.86 -6.59 29.08
C SER A 57 -9.20 -5.24 28.87
N ALA A 58 -8.78 -5.02 27.64
CA ALA A 58 -8.31 -3.74 27.13
C ALA A 58 -9.10 -3.38 25.87
N SER A 59 -9.25 -2.10 25.56
CA SER A 59 -9.98 -1.69 24.37
C SER A 59 -9.40 -0.44 23.74
N VAL A 60 -9.55 -0.35 22.42
CA VAL A 60 -9.21 0.83 21.63
C VAL A 60 -10.41 1.19 20.75
N THR A 61 -10.76 2.47 20.72
CA THR A 61 -11.88 3.00 19.95
C THR A 61 -11.37 4.01 18.92
N LEU A 62 -11.78 3.84 17.67
CA LEU A 62 -11.59 4.83 16.62
C LEU A 62 -12.93 5.20 15.99
N LYS A 63 -12.97 6.40 15.41
CA LYS A 63 -14.14 6.94 14.70
C LYS A 63 -13.76 7.32 13.28
N GLY A 64 -14.73 7.22 12.37
CA GLY A 64 -14.57 7.65 10.99
C GLY A 64 -15.89 7.99 10.34
N VAL A 65 -15.81 8.69 9.22
CA VAL A 65 -16.97 8.96 8.34
C VAL A 65 -16.99 7.94 7.20
N PRO A 66 -18.15 7.74 6.52
CA PRO A 66 -18.21 6.88 5.35
C PRO A 66 -17.19 7.30 4.27
N ASP A 67 -16.45 6.33 3.76
CA ASP A 67 -15.42 6.53 2.74
C ASP A 67 -16.05 6.83 1.38
N LYS A 68 -16.13 8.10 1.03
CA LYS A 68 -16.71 8.60 -0.23
C LYS A 68 -15.75 8.55 -1.43
N SER A 69 -14.59 7.93 -1.31
CA SER A 69 -13.64 7.82 -2.41
C SER A 69 -14.13 6.87 -3.50
N GLY A 70 -13.93 7.26 -4.76
CA GLY A 70 -14.35 6.47 -5.92
C GLY A 70 -15.87 6.36 -6.09
N ALA A 71 -16.32 5.45 -6.96
CA ALA A 71 -17.74 5.23 -7.28
C ALA A 71 -18.39 4.19 -6.36
N LYS A 72 -18.35 4.43 -5.04
CA LYS A 72 -18.93 3.54 -4.04
C LYS A 72 -20.37 3.95 -3.73
N ASN A 73 -21.28 2.97 -3.60
CA ASN A 73 -22.59 3.23 -3.00
C ASN A 73 -22.47 3.37 -1.46
N ASP A 74 -23.54 3.85 -0.80
CA ASP A 74 -23.51 4.16 0.63
C ASP A 74 -23.08 2.97 1.51
N LEU A 75 -23.57 1.76 1.21
CA LEU A 75 -23.18 0.56 1.94
C LEU A 75 -21.70 0.19 1.75
N GLN A 76 -21.18 0.40 0.54
CA GLN A 76 -19.76 0.18 0.25
C GLN A 76 -18.87 1.19 0.95
N GLN A 77 -19.31 2.45 1.05
CA GLN A 77 -18.62 3.51 1.78
C GLN A 77 -18.51 3.15 3.27
N ILE A 78 -19.61 2.75 3.89
CA ILE A 78 -19.65 2.31 5.29
C ILE A 78 -18.76 1.08 5.49
N LYS A 79 -18.88 0.05 4.63
CA LYS A 79 -18.09 -1.17 4.70
C LYS A 79 -16.59 -0.91 4.57
N SER A 80 -16.19 0.01 3.69
CA SER A 80 -14.81 0.44 3.53
C SER A 80 -14.27 1.00 4.84
N THR A 81 -14.95 1.99 5.43
CA THR A 81 -14.57 2.59 6.71
C THR A 81 -14.50 1.56 7.83
N LEU A 82 -15.49 0.67 7.95
CA LEU A 82 -15.49 -0.39 8.95
C LEU A 82 -14.29 -1.32 8.82
N THR A 83 -13.88 -1.66 7.61
CA THR A 83 -12.72 -2.51 7.37
C THR A 83 -11.43 -1.85 7.87
N TYR A 84 -11.24 -0.57 7.56
CA TYR A 84 -10.09 0.21 8.03
C TYR A 84 -10.09 0.36 9.56
N LEU A 85 -11.22 0.76 10.15
CA LEU A 85 -11.31 0.96 11.60
C LEU A 85 -11.12 -0.36 12.37
N LYS A 86 -11.62 -1.48 11.86
CA LYS A 86 -11.39 -2.80 12.47
C LYS A 86 -9.91 -3.18 12.44
N GLY A 87 -9.21 -2.98 11.32
CA GLY A 87 -7.78 -3.23 11.22
C GLY A 87 -7.00 -2.38 12.22
N ALA A 88 -7.16 -1.06 12.15
CA ALA A 88 -6.44 -0.11 12.98
C ALA A 88 -6.69 -0.29 14.49
N THR A 89 -7.93 -0.57 14.92
CA THR A 89 -8.23 -0.84 16.33
C THR A 89 -7.67 -2.17 16.80
N PHE A 90 -7.61 -3.18 15.94
CA PHE A 90 -7.02 -4.49 16.26
C PHE A 90 -5.50 -4.38 16.43
N GLU A 91 -4.81 -3.74 15.51
CA GLU A 91 -3.38 -3.47 15.61
C GLU A 91 -3.04 -2.69 16.89
N ALA A 92 -3.79 -1.62 17.14
CA ALA A 92 -3.55 -0.79 18.31
C ALA A 92 -3.77 -1.53 19.64
N VAL A 93 -4.82 -2.37 19.78
CA VAL A 93 -5.10 -3.09 21.04
C VAL A 93 -4.18 -4.28 21.26
N THR A 94 -3.66 -4.88 20.17
CA THR A 94 -2.71 -6.01 20.24
C THR A 94 -1.26 -5.59 20.27
N GLY A 95 -0.95 -4.31 19.99
CA GLY A 95 0.41 -3.81 19.88
C GLY A 95 1.16 -4.30 18.64
N ILE A 96 0.43 -4.79 17.63
CA ILE A 96 1.02 -5.26 16.37
C ILE A 96 0.99 -4.12 15.37
N ALA A 97 2.11 -3.89 14.70
CA ALA A 97 2.16 -3.05 13.52
C ALA A 97 2.28 -3.93 12.29
N SER A 98 1.37 -3.80 11.33
CA SER A 98 1.61 -4.31 9.99
C SER A 98 2.63 -3.36 9.36
N GLU A 99 3.86 -3.83 9.12
CA GLU A 99 4.81 -3.08 8.29
C GLU A 99 4.12 -2.76 6.96
N GLU A 100 3.70 -1.52 6.76
CA GLU A 100 3.50 -0.99 5.44
C GLU A 100 4.86 -1.07 4.74
N GLY A 101 4.92 -1.83 3.65
CA GLY A 101 6.17 -2.10 2.96
C GLY A 101 6.89 -0.84 2.60
N SER A 102 8.04 -0.68 3.19
CA SER A 102 9.06 0.30 2.91
C SER A 102 8.50 1.61 2.40
N LEU A 103 8.23 2.51 3.28
CA LEU A 103 8.27 3.95 3.05
C LEU A 103 7.46 4.70 4.14
N ASP A 104 7.46 4.21 5.37
CA ASP A 104 7.61 5.15 6.46
C ASP A 104 9.11 5.22 6.71
N ASP A 105 9.76 5.90 5.83
CA ASP A 105 11.09 6.40 5.96
C ASP A 105 11.04 7.70 6.76
N ASP A 106 10.31 7.79 7.82
CA ASP A 106 10.26 8.90 8.81
C ASP A 106 11.03 10.19 8.40
N GLY A 107 10.94 10.57 7.12
CA GLY A 107 11.73 11.68 6.56
C GLY A 107 13.19 11.35 6.19
N ASN A 108 13.69 10.12 6.36
CA ASN A 108 15.06 9.73 6.04
C ASN A 108 15.31 9.48 4.55
N ALA A 109 14.27 9.17 3.73
CA ALA A 109 14.42 9.12 2.28
C ALA A 109 14.38 10.49 1.61
N SER A 110 13.95 11.53 2.31
CA SER A 110 13.99 12.89 1.79
C SER A 110 15.42 13.42 1.58
N GLY A 111 16.44 12.67 1.96
CA GLY A 111 17.85 13.07 1.84
C GLY A 111 18.76 12.10 1.10
N LYS A 112 18.31 10.90 0.72
CA LYS A 112 19.12 10.05 -0.15
C LYS A 112 18.86 10.41 -1.61
N PRO A 113 19.90 10.75 -2.40
CA PRO A 113 19.74 10.91 -3.83
C PRO A 113 19.13 9.63 -4.39
N ILE A 114 18.01 9.74 -5.10
CA ILE A 114 17.48 8.60 -5.87
C ILE A 114 18.58 8.22 -6.83
N GLU A 115 19.17 7.04 -6.68
CA GLU A 115 20.13 6.53 -7.65
C GLU A 115 19.42 6.50 -9.01
N THR A 116 19.87 7.38 -9.89
CA THR A 116 19.39 7.46 -11.27
C THR A 116 20.24 6.55 -12.16
N ILE A 117 19.76 6.29 -13.35
CA ILE A 117 20.49 5.51 -14.35
C ILE A 117 21.88 6.11 -14.62
N SER A 118 22.84 5.23 -14.97
CA SER A 118 24.17 5.65 -15.39
C SER A 118 24.13 6.32 -16.78
N GLU A 119 25.21 7.05 -17.14
CA GLU A 119 25.35 7.64 -18.49
C GLU A 119 25.27 6.56 -19.59
N GLU A 120 25.84 5.39 -19.36
CA GLU A 120 25.76 4.25 -20.28
C GLU A 120 24.33 3.76 -20.47
N GLN A 121 23.55 3.71 -19.40
CA GLN A 121 22.13 3.34 -19.43
C GLN A 121 21.28 4.42 -20.11
N GLU A 122 21.61 5.68 -19.92
CA GLU A 122 20.96 6.80 -20.63
C GLU A 122 21.18 6.70 -22.15
N ILE A 123 22.41 6.40 -22.59
CA ILE A 123 22.73 6.17 -23.99
C ILE A 123 21.90 5.02 -24.56
N GLN A 124 21.84 3.88 -23.87
CA GLN A 124 21.05 2.72 -24.31
C GLN A 124 19.57 3.03 -24.48
N ILE A 125 18.99 3.86 -23.62
CA ILE A 125 17.58 4.28 -23.73
C ILE A 125 17.40 5.22 -24.93
N ASN A 126 18.34 6.16 -25.16
CA ASN A 126 18.28 7.05 -26.32
C ASN A 126 18.36 6.26 -27.63
N ASP A 127 19.32 5.31 -27.76
CA ASP A 127 19.47 4.44 -28.90
C ASP A 127 18.18 3.63 -29.18
N MET A 128 17.57 3.10 -28.15
CA MET A 128 16.29 2.37 -28.27
C MET A 128 15.12 3.28 -28.68
N LEU A 129 15.09 4.52 -28.21
CA LEU A 129 14.08 5.49 -28.65
C LEU A 129 14.22 5.82 -30.13
N GLU A 130 15.46 6.00 -30.63
CA GLU A 130 15.73 6.21 -32.04
C GLU A 130 15.37 4.98 -32.88
N ALA A 131 15.81 3.79 -32.48
CA ALA A 131 15.52 2.53 -33.18
C ALA A 131 14.00 2.25 -33.28
N THR A 132 13.26 2.55 -32.24
CA THR A 132 11.80 2.37 -32.23
C THR A 132 11.04 3.51 -32.91
N GLY A 133 11.69 4.65 -33.19
CA GLY A 133 11.03 5.86 -33.67
C GLY A 133 10.03 6.43 -32.66
N ALA A 134 10.23 6.15 -31.36
CA ALA A 134 9.35 6.60 -30.31
C ALA A 134 9.55 8.10 -30.03
N ASP A 135 8.44 8.83 -29.90
CA ASP A 135 8.45 10.25 -29.55
C ASP A 135 8.99 10.43 -28.11
N LYS A 136 10.17 11.03 -28.02
CA LYS A 136 10.88 11.29 -26.75
C LYS A 136 10.03 12.13 -25.78
N ALA A 137 9.27 13.11 -26.27
CA ALA A 137 8.44 13.95 -25.42
C ALA A 137 7.27 13.16 -24.82
N LYS A 138 6.63 12.28 -25.60
CA LYS A 138 5.59 11.38 -25.12
C LYS A 138 6.14 10.36 -24.14
N PHE A 139 7.35 9.86 -24.36
CA PHE A 139 8.04 8.93 -23.49
C PHE A 139 8.35 9.55 -22.11
N LEU A 140 8.91 10.76 -22.08
CA LEU A 140 9.17 11.50 -20.85
C LEU A 140 7.87 11.81 -20.08
N LYS A 141 6.83 12.23 -20.80
CA LYS A 141 5.51 12.49 -20.21
C LYS A 141 4.88 11.22 -19.61
N TRP A 142 5.06 10.07 -20.26
CA TRP A 142 4.56 8.78 -19.74
C TRP A 142 5.26 8.40 -18.44
N LEU A 143 6.58 8.62 -18.34
CA LEU A 143 7.35 8.39 -17.11
C LEU A 143 7.18 9.50 -16.07
N LYS A 144 6.51 10.62 -16.40
CA LYS A 144 6.36 11.81 -15.54
C LYS A 144 7.70 12.41 -15.08
N ILE A 145 8.66 12.46 -15.97
CA ILE A 145 10.00 13.02 -15.75
C ILE A 145 10.35 14.05 -16.82
N ASP A 146 11.26 14.94 -16.50
CA ASP A 146 11.69 16.02 -17.41
C ASP A 146 12.85 15.61 -18.32
N LYS A 147 13.66 14.64 -17.90
CA LYS A 147 14.85 14.17 -18.62
C LYS A 147 15.13 12.69 -18.38
N ILE A 148 15.77 12.02 -19.36
CA ILE A 148 16.09 10.58 -19.29
C ILE A 148 17.01 10.27 -18.11
N SER A 149 18.00 11.12 -17.84
CA SER A 149 18.92 10.96 -16.71
C SER A 149 18.22 10.98 -15.32
N ALA A 150 16.96 11.39 -15.23
CA ALA A 150 16.18 11.34 -14.00
C ALA A 150 15.45 10.01 -13.77
N ILE A 151 15.61 9.03 -14.66
CA ILE A 151 15.01 7.69 -14.49
C ILE A 151 15.67 7.00 -13.28
N PRO A 152 14.91 6.50 -12.32
CA PRO A 152 15.47 5.71 -11.22
C PRO A 152 16.18 4.46 -11.74
N ALA A 153 17.38 4.14 -11.25
CA ALA A 153 18.17 2.99 -11.69
C ALA A 153 17.39 1.68 -11.63
N LYS A 154 16.57 1.49 -10.61
CA LYS A 154 15.68 0.32 -10.44
C LYS A 154 14.59 0.17 -11.52
N SER A 155 14.33 1.22 -12.29
CA SER A 155 13.31 1.24 -13.35
C SER A 155 13.88 0.95 -14.74
N PHE A 156 15.20 0.88 -14.88
CA PHE A 156 15.89 0.72 -16.15
C PHE A 156 15.43 -0.51 -16.93
N ASP A 157 15.40 -1.69 -16.29
CA ASP A 157 15.03 -2.95 -16.94
C ASP A 157 13.59 -2.94 -17.45
N ASN A 158 12.66 -2.37 -16.69
CA ASN A 158 11.27 -2.24 -17.09
C ASN A 158 11.08 -1.30 -18.27
N VAL A 159 11.82 -0.19 -18.27
CA VAL A 159 11.81 0.79 -19.36
C VAL A 159 12.35 0.16 -20.65
N MET A 160 13.50 -0.54 -20.57
CA MET A 160 14.11 -1.23 -21.70
C MET A 160 13.21 -2.36 -22.24
N ALA A 161 12.56 -3.12 -21.37
CA ALA A 161 11.60 -4.15 -21.78
C ALA A 161 10.43 -3.56 -22.57
N THR A 162 9.89 -2.41 -22.11
CA THR A 162 8.79 -1.71 -22.79
C THR A 162 9.19 -1.19 -24.17
N LEU A 163 10.39 -0.63 -24.30
CA LEU A 163 10.91 -0.14 -25.59
C LEU A 163 11.15 -1.32 -26.56
N LYS A 164 11.76 -2.43 -26.11
CA LYS A 164 11.95 -3.65 -26.90
C LYS A 164 10.65 -4.27 -27.38
N GLN A 165 9.61 -4.21 -26.57
CA GLN A 165 8.29 -4.71 -26.94
C GLN A 165 7.67 -3.87 -28.07
N LYS A 166 7.92 -2.57 -28.07
CA LYS A 166 7.46 -1.64 -29.09
C LYS A 166 8.25 -1.78 -30.40
N GLU A 167 9.51 -2.15 -30.35
CA GLU A 167 10.34 -2.48 -31.51
C GLU A 167 9.81 -3.72 -32.25
N ARG A 168 9.41 -4.75 -31.51
CA ARG A 168 8.85 -6.00 -32.07
C ARG A 168 7.45 -5.86 -32.66
N ALA A 169 6.73 -4.81 -32.31
CA ALA A 169 5.38 -4.53 -32.79
C ALA A 169 5.34 -3.66 -34.05
N LYS A 170 6.51 -3.32 -34.63
CA LYS A 170 6.68 -2.54 -35.85
C LYS A 170 7.05 -3.43 -37.03
#